data_b936f77e2a2de6d5c486b560d5b4ca77
#
_entry.id   b936f77e2a2de6d5c486b560d5b4ca77
#
_cell.length_a   1.000
_cell.length_b   1.000
_cell.length_c   1.000
_cell.angle_alpha   90.00
_cell.angle_beta   90.00
_cell.angle_gamma   90.00
#
_symmetry.space_group_name_H-M   'P 1'
#
loop_
_entity.id
_entity.type
_entity.pdbx_description
1 polymer ?
#
loop_
_entity_poly.entity_id
_entity_poly.type
_entity_poly.pdbx_seq_one_letter_code
_entity_poly.pdbx_strand_id
1 'polypeptide(L)'
;MAFDAAQILRQTYASGAERIDVSSLMRQTEPQAVARGELMGTAVVLQEDPMAELMDSMEELSFQFEEKTAKRVAERRLGEMQGPRSALVKAIETWMSMMPDMPGRDFITRLARGLRSAAGAGNLPDARELLKELARGSTDPSHQFAMLDILEQAFGVGEEDLQALVRQAKAALVQEKGPEIRAGINLAEEVNARATTPEQMQELRDMYRSEVVGFTSPQDCFRSLLASRGPGRLADAISFLIAGCGKDLASSSPSLEAASLGRILTDLGCVHSLQSVLEDLSALAARMGKEFGEKCLMNGEQMTGRVMDLTEQAFVAASAIAAFEGECGLTRLLARMDFARELTRLFRKLSPRLFAREGDRQQLVDAAQEHLDELITEENESEGGAS
;
A
#
# COMPACT_ATOMS: atom_id res chain seq x y z
N MET A 1 4.10 26.02 6.24
CA MET A 1 5.19 25.78 5.27
C MET A 1 5.17 24.30 5.00
N ALA A 2 4.87 23.89 3.78
CA ALA A 2 4.88 22.48 3.42
C ALA A 2 6.35 22.02 3.36
N PHE A 3 6.69 20.99 4.15
CA PHE A 3 8.00 20.36 4.08
C PHE A 3 8.11 19.64 2.73
N ASP A 4 9.10 20.02 1.94
CA ASP A 4 9.38 19.36 0.67
C ASP A 4 10.21 18.08 0.94
N ALA A 5 9.50 16.96 1.13
CA ALA A 5 10.10 15.64 1.32
C ALA A 5 11.08 15.27 0.19
N ALA A 6 10.85 15.79 -1.03
CA ALA A 6 11.73 15.62 -2.16
C ALA A 6 13.09 16.32 -1.97
N GLN A 7 13.14 17.40 -1.20
CA GLN A 7 14.40 18.11 -0.92
C GLN A 7 15.26 17.37 0.09
N ILE A 8 14.64 16.75 1.09
CA ILE A 8 15.33 15.90 2.09
C ILE A 8 15.93 14.66 1.40
N LEU A 9 15.15 14.01 0.55
CA LEU A 9 15.62 12.84 -0.20
C LEU A 9 16.75 13.17 -1.19
N ARG A 10 16.67 14.30 -1.89
CA ARG A 10 17.77 14.74 -2.78
C ARG A 10 19.07 14.99 -2.01
N GLN A 11 19.01 15.54 -0.81
CA GLN A 11 20.19 15.73 0.04
C GLN A 11 20.78 14.41 0.51
N THR A 12 19.93 13.44 0.89
CA THR A 12 20.38 12.11 1.33
C THR A 12 21.08 11.33 0.21
N TYR A 13 20.57 11.45 -1.03
CA TYR A 13 21.15 10.76 -2.19
C TYR A 13 22.37 11.45 -2.81
N ALA A 14 22.47 12.78 -2.69
CA ALA A 14 23.60 13.53 -3.28
C ALA A 14 24.87 13.51 -2.41
N SER A 15 24.77 13.23 -1.12
CA SER A 15 25.88 13.31 -0.17
C SER A 15 26.60 12.00 0.14
N GLY A 16 26.29 10.89 -0.56
CA GLY A 16 27.05 9.65 -0.45
C GLY A 16 27.41 9.27 1.00
N ALA A 17 26.46 8.78 1.76
CA ALA A 17 26.68 8.08 3.03
C ALA A 17 27.13 8.90 4.25
N GLU A 18 26.82 10.17 4.36
CA GLU A 18 26.81 10.81 5.68
C GLU A 18 25.41 10.67 6.31
N ARG A 19 25.38 10.05 7.50
CA ARG A 19 24.14 9.87 8.30
C ARG A 19 23.57 11.26 8.60
N ILE A 20 22.40 11.57 8.03
CA ILE A 20 21.64 12.74 8.46
C ILE A 20 21.02 12.36 9.81
N ASP A 21 21.45 13.03 10.88
CA ASP A 21 20.82 12.93 12.19
C ASP A 21 19.46 13.64 12.13
N VAL A 22 18.40 12.86 11.92
CA VAL A 22 17.01 13.33 11.84
C VAL A 22 16.59 14.02 13.13
N SER A 23 17.21 13.67 14.27
CA SER A 23 16.97 14.33 15.57
C SER A 23 17.40 15.81 15.59
N SER A 24 18.35 16.21 14.76
CA SER A 24 18.78 17.61 14.65
C SER A 24 17.80 18.48 13.87
N LEU A 25 17.07 17.91 12.91
CA LEU A 25 16.06 18.59 12.12
C LEU A 25 14.74 18.81 12.90
N MET A 26 14.43 17.91 13.83
CA MET A 26 13.24 18.05 14.70
C MET A 26 13.40 19.13 15.78
N ARG A 27 14.63 19.48 16.19
CA ARG A 27 14.86 20.53 17.20
C ARG A 27 14.67 21.95 16.68
N GLN A 28 14.57 22.16 15.38
CA GLN A 28 14.37 23.50 14.77
C GLN A 28 12.89 23.89 14.60
N THR A 29 11.94 23.03 14.96
CA THR A 29 10.50 23.29 14.86
C THR A 29 9.81 23.29 16.23
N GLU A 30 10.41 23.94 17.24
CA GLU A 30 9.67 24.25 18.47
C GLU A 30 8.60 25.32 18.17
N PRO A 31 7.30 25.05 18.38
CA PRO A 31 6.29 26.11 18.36
C PRO A 31 6.47 26.97 19.59
N GLN A 32 6.56 28.28 19.39
CA GLN A 32 6.56 29.26 20.45
C GLN A 32 5.38 29.04 21.39
N ALA A 33 5.70 28.95 22.68
CA ALA A 33 4.77 28.77 23.77
C ALA A 33 3.72 29.90 23.80
N VAL A 34 2.46 29.55 23.72
CA VAL A 34 1.34 30.39 24.13
C VAL A 34 0.92 29.97 25.55
N ALA A 35 0.72 31.00 26.37
CA ALA A 35 0.63 31.00 27.81
C ALA A 35 -0.31 29.98 28.45
N ARG A 36 0.12 29.58 29.67
CA ARG A 36 -0.56 28.82 30.69
C ARG A 36 -2.00 29.27 30.96
N GLY A 37 -2.91 28.29 30.95
CA GLY A 37 -4.15 28.30 31.70
C GLY A 37 -4.26 26.98 32.43
N GLU A 38 -4.26 27.00 33.76
CA GLU A 38 -4.44 25.87 34.63
C GLU A 38 -5.85 25.31 34.48
N LEU A 39 -5.97 24.00 34.22
CA LEU A 39 -7.17 23.23 34.58
C LEU A 39 -6.79 21.80 34.96
N MET A 40 -7.25 21.43 36.13
CA MET A 40 -7.07 20.13 36.80
C MET A 40 -7.58 18.93 35.99
N GLY A 41 -6.76 17.90 36.03
CA GLY A 41 -7.06 16.48 36.27
C GLY A 41 -8.14 15.80 35.43
N THR A 42 -7.73 15.13 34.38
CA THR A 42 -8.24 13.82 33.97
C THR A 42 -7.10 13.06 33.30
N ALA A 43 -6.91 11.80 33.69
CA ALA A 43 -5.89 10.92 33.13
C ALA A 43 -6.14 10.75 31.63
N VAL A 44 -5.30 11.41 30.82
CA VAL A 44 -5.24 11.18 29.39
C VAL A 44 -4.51 9.86 29.19
N VAL A 45 -5.23 8.85 28.73
CA VAL A 45 -4.63 7.68 28.09
C VAL A 45 -3.80 8.23 26.95
N LEU A 46 -2.48 8.02 27.03
CA LEU A 46 -1.54 8.38 25.95
C LEU A 46 -1.99 7.66 24.68
N GLN A 47 -2.60 8.40 23.80
CA GLN A 47 -2.83 7.98 22.44
C GLN A 47 -1.43 7.93 21.80
N GLU A 48 -0.98 6.73 21.45
CA GLU A 48 0.29 6.53 20.76
C GLU A 48 0.30 7.42 19.50
N ASP A 49 1.33 8.23 19.37
CA ASP A 49 1.46 9.20 18.30
C ASP A 49 1.65 8.44 16.97
N PRO A 50 0.73 8.56 15.98
CA PRO A 50 0.86 7.88 14.71
C PRO A 50 2.16 8.21 13.97
N MET A 51 2.80 9.34 14.31
CA MET A 51 4.11 9.72 13.79
C MET A 51 5.24 8.94 14.46
N ALA A 52 5.11 8.53 15.71
CA ALA A 52 6.10 7.70 16.39
C ALA A 52 6.11 6.27 15.84
N GLU A 53 4.93 5.67 15.62
CA GLU A 53 4.83 4.36 14.95
C GLU A 53 5.36 4.39 13.50
N LEU A 54 5.12 5.50 12.78
CA LEU A 54 5.66 5.66 11.44
C LEU A 54 7.20 5.78 11.46
N MET A 55 7.76 6.48 12.44
CA MET A 55 9.21 6.63 12.59
C MET A 55 9.88 5.33 13.00
N ASP A 56 9.32 4.56 13.94
CA ASP A 56 9.81 3.23 14.34
C ASP A 56 9.75 2.26 13.14
N SER A 57 8.68 2.29 12.37
CA SER A 57 8.56 1.49 11.13
C SER A 57 9.59 1.89 10.08
N MET A 58 9.89 3.18 9.93
CA MET A 58 10.92 3.67 9.00
C MET A 58 12.34 3.29 9.45
N GLU A 59 12.61 3.27 10.76
CA GLU A 59 13.92 2.88 11.31
C GLU A 59 14.16 1.38 11.16
N GLU A 60 13.16 0.55 11.42
CA GLU A 60 13.20 -0.90 11.21
C GLU A 60 13.34 -1.26 9.72
N LEU A 61 12.67 -0.53 8.84
CA LEU A 61 12.80 -0.66 7.39
C LEU A 61 14.20 -0.27 6.89
N SER A 62 14.83 0.75 7.47
CA SER A 62 16.21 1.16 7.16
C SER A 62 17.22 0.08 7.50
N PHE A 63 17.07 -0.58 8.65
CA PHE A 63 17.94 -1.67 9.12
C PHE A 63 17.85 -2.91 8.21
N GLN A 64 16.65 -3.34 7.86
CA GLN A 64 16.41 -4.46 6.93
C GLN A 64 16.99 -4.19 5.54
N PHE A 65 17.05 -2.92 5.16
CA PHE A 65 17.61 -2.47 3.90
C PHE A 65 19.14 -2.62 3.84
N GLU A 66 19.87 -2.18 4.87
CA GLU A 66 21.33 -2.31 4.94
C GLU A 66 21.76 -3.78 4.91
N GLU A 67 21.03 -4.65 5.61
CA GLU A 67 21.31 -6.08 5.64
C GLU A 67 21.11 -6.74 4.27
N LYS A 68 20.00 -6.43 3.57
CA LYS A 68 19.73 -6.95 2.22
C LYS A 68 20.72 -6.47 1.18
N THR A 69 21.16 -5.22 1.29
CA THR A 69 22.16 -4.64 0.37
C THR A 69 23.53 -5.26 0.58
N ALA A 70 23.95 -5.43 1.84
CA ALA A 70 25.20 -6.10 2.18
C ALA A 70 25.22 -7.56 1.71
N LYS A 71 24.09 -8.29 1.87
CA LYS A 71 23.93 -9.66 1.40
C LYS A 71 24.01 -9.76 -0.12
N ARG A 72 23.33 -8.87 -0.86
CA ARG A 72 23.40 -8.80 -2.33
C ARG A 72 24.82 -8.49 -2.85
N VAL A 73 25.54 -7.58 -2.19
CA VAL A 73 26.92 -7.25 -2.55
C VAL A 73 27.87 -8.40 -2.27
N ALA A 74 27.70 -9.11 -1.16
CA ALA A 74 28.48 -10.30 -0.81
C ALA A 74 28.24 -11.45 -1.81
N GLU A 75 26.96 -11.68 -2.19
CA GLU A 75 26.57 -12.69 -3.18
C GLU A 75 27.10 -12.36 -4.57
N ARG A 76 27.15 -11.08 -4.97
CA ARG A 76 27.74 -10.63 -6.23
C ARG A 76 29.24 -10.93 -6.29
N ARG A 77 29.98 -10.64 -5.21
CA ARG A 77 31.42 -10.92 -5.11
C ARG A 77 31.75 -12.42 -5.15
N LEU A 78 30.91 -13.25 -4.54
CA LEU A 78 31.06 -14.72 -4.60
C LEU A 78 30.77 -15.28 -6.02
N GLY A 79 29.86 -14.65 -6.78
CA GLY A 79 29.53 -15.04 -8.17
C GLY A 79 30.67 -14.79 -9.16
N GLU A 80 31.46 -13.72 -8.94
CA GLU A 80 32.59 -13.37 -9.79
C GLU A 80 33.74 -14.38 -9.74
N MET A 81 33.80 -15.23 -8.72
CA MET A 81 34.84 -16.27 -8.54
C MET A 81 34.53 -17.61 -9.18
N GLN A 82 33.39 -17.77 -9.83
CA GLN A 82 32.94 -19.05 -10.42
C GLN A 82 32.63 -18.90 -11.91
N GLY A 83 32.99 -19.92 -12.72
CA GLY A 83 32.86 -19.88 -14.19
C GLY A 83 31.40 -19.74 -14.71
N PRO A 84 31.21 -19.43 -16.02
CA PRO A 84 29.92 -18.98 -16.58
C PRO A 84 28.70 -19.91 -16.35
N ARG A 85 28.92 -21.24 -16.26
CA ARG A 85 27.83 -22.21 -15.99
C ARG A 85 27.35 -22.15 -14.54
N SER A 86 28.24 -21.85 -13.59
CA SER A 86 27.88 -21.73 -12.20
C SER A 86 27.17 -20.40 -11.94
N ALA A 87 27.50 -19.33 -12.67
CA ALA A 87 26.86 -18.03 -12.57
C ALA A 87 25.37 -18.10 -12.97
N LEU A 88 25.07 -18.73 -14.10
CA LEU A 88 23.67 -18.94 -14.55
C LEU A 88 22.85 -19.72 -13.51
N VAL A 89 23.38 -20.85 -13.01
CA VAL A 89 22.67 -21.67 -12.04
C VAL A 89 22.40 -20.87 -10.77
N LYS A 90 23.38 -20.15 -10.28
CA LYS A 90 23.29 -19.36 -9.05
C LYS A 90 22.30 -18.19 -9.21
N ALA A 91 22.32 -17.50 -10.34
CA ALA A 91 21.37 -16.45 -10.65
C ALA A 91 19.94 -16.98 -10.70
N ILE A 92 19.71 -18.12 -11.33
CA ILE A 92 18.40 -18.79 -11.35
C ILE A 92 17.95 -19.14 -9.91
N GLU A 93 18.80 -19.74 -9.10
CA GLU A 93 18.48 -20.13 -7.73
C GLU A 93 18.12 -18.91 -6.86
N THR A 94 18.89 -17.83 -7.01
CA THR A 94 18.63 -16.57 -6.28
C THR A 94 17.23 -16.02 -6.63
N TRP A 95 16.92 -15.91 -7.91
CA TRP A 95 15.64 -15.38 -8.36
C TRP A 95 14.47 -16.32 -8.03
N MET A 96 14.63 -17.64 -8.19
CA MET A 96 13.61 -18.62 -7.82
C MET A 96 13.36 -18.70 -6.31
N SER A 97 14.35 -18.40 -5.47
CA SER A 97 14.13 -18.27 -4.02
C SER A 97 13.33 -17.04 -3.64
N MET A 98 13.42 -15.97 -4.42
CA MET A 98 12.65 -14.73 -4.21
C MET A 98 11.24 -14.82 -4.82
N MET A 99 11.12 -15.39 -6.03
CA MET A 99 9.88 -15.52 -6.79
C MET A 99 9.74 -16.99 -7.25
N PRO A 100 9.24 -17.87 -6.38
CA PRO A 100 9.15 -19.32 -6.67
C PRO A 100 8.17 -19.69 -7.79
N ASP A 101 7.27 -18.77 -8.14
CA ASP A 101 6.32 -18.88 -9.23
C ASP A 101 6.86 -18.42 -10.59
N MET A 102 8.13 -17.99 -10.65
CA MET A 102 8.80 -17.64 -11.90
C MET A 102 8.96 -18.87 -12.80
N PRO A 103 9.02 -18.70 -14.16
CA PRO A 103 9.30 -19.79 -15.08
C PRO A 103 10.50 -20.62 -14.68
N GLY A 104 10.34 -21.94 -14.77
CA GLY A 104 11.35 -22.88 -14.29
C GLY A 104 12.68 -22.80 -15.04
N ARG A 105 13.72 -23.33 -14.40
CA ARG A 105 15.13 -23.37 -14.89
C ARG A 105 15.25 -23.82 -16.34
N ASP A 106 14.42 -24.77 -16.77
CA ASP A 106 14.49 -25.34 -18.13
C ASP A 106 14.12 -24.33 -19.23
N PHE A 107 13.15 -23.44 -18.95
CA PHE A 107 12.76 -22.38 -19.87
C PHE A 107 13.92 -21.40 -20.06
N ILE A 108 14.51 -20.91 -18.98
CA ILE A 108 15.61 -19.92 -19.00
C ILE A 108 16.86 -20.53 -19.66
N THR A 109 17.18 -21.77 -19.34
CA THR A 109 18.31 -22.50 -19.93
C THR A 109 18.15 -22.71 -21.44
N ARG A 110 16.92 -23.06 -21.89
CA ARG A 110 16.63 -23.17 -23.32
C ARG A 110 16.75 -21.83 -24.04
N LEU A 111 16.23 -20.75 -23.43
CA LEU A 111 16.31 -19.41 -23.96
C LEU A 111 17.78 -18.97 -24.12
N ALA A 112 18.59 -19.12 -23.07
CA ALA A 112 20.02 -18.80 -23.11
C ALA A 112 20.77 -19.55 -24.20
N ARG A 113 20.46 -20.86 -24.36
CA ARG A 113 21.04 -21.69 -25.42
C ARG A 113 20.60 -21.26 -26.81
N GLY A 114 19.32 -20.93 -26.99
CA GLY A 114 18.76 -20.45 -28.25
C GLY A 114 19.43 -19.15 -28.69
N LEU A 115 19.60 -18.18 -27.76
CA LEU A 115 20.29 -16.93 -28.03
C LEU A 115 21.74 -17.11 -28.45
N ARG A 116 22.49 -18.02 -27.77
CA ARG A 116 23.87 -18.36 -28.18
C ARG A 116 23.93 -18.98 -29.56
N SER A 117 22.99 -19.88 -29.89
CA SER A 117 22.91 -20.48 -31.23
C SER A 117 22.59 -19.45 -32.29
N ALA A 118 21.68 -18.52 -32.03
CA ALA A 118 21.32 -17.43 -32.93
C ALA A 118 22.50 -16.46 -33.16
N ALA A 119 23.25 -16.13 -32.12
CA ALA A 119 24.46 -15.33 -32.20
C ALA A 119 25.52 -16.01 -33.10
N GLY A 120 25.78 -17.29 -32.88
CA GLY A 120 26.71 -18.08 -33.71
C GLY A 120 26.29 -18.20 -35.19
N ALA A 121 24.99 -18.08 -35.48
CA ALA A 121 24.46 -18.08 -36.84
C ALA A 121 24.35 -16.66 -37.44
N GLY A 122 24.68 -15.60 -36.71
CA GLY A 122 24.54 -14.22 -37.14
C GLY A 122 23.09 -13.70 -37.24
N ASN A 123 22.16 -14.41 -36.62
CA ASN A 123 20.71 -14.14 -36.65
C ASN A 123 20.18 -13.82 -35.24
N LEU A 124 20.78 -12.82 -34.57
CA LEU A 124 20.29 -12.37 -33.27
C LEU A 124 18.91 -11.71 -33.41
N PRO A 125 17.94 -12.06 -32.53
CA PRO A 125 16.67 -11.35 -32.47
C PRO A 125 16.87 -9.90 -32.03
N ASP A 126 15.90 -9.05 -32.31
CA ASP A 126 15.89 -7.72 -31.73
C ASP A 126 15.35 -7.76 -30.27
N ALA A 127 15.43 -6.62 -29.54
CA ALA A 127 14.98 -6.52 -28.16
C ALA A 127 13.47 -6.79 -28.01
N ARG A 128 12.65 -6.44 -29.01
CA ARG A 128 11.19 -6.68 -28.98
C ARG A 128 10.86 -8.15 -29.17
N GLU A 129 11.61 -8.84 -30.05
CA GLU A 129 11.45 -10.27 -30.26
C GLU A 129 11.86 -11.05 -29.00
N LEU A 130 12.93 -10.63 -28.34
CA LEU A 130 13.33 -11.21 -27.04
C LEU A 130 12.24 -11.00 -25.98
N LEU A 131 11.65 -9.81 -25.87
CA LEU A 131 10.56 -9.54 -24.93
C LEU A 131 9.30 -10.39 -25.24
N LYS A 132 8.97 -10.59 -26.51
CA LYS A 132 7.86 -11.49 -26.91
C LYS A 132 8.15 -12.94 -26.53
N GLU A 133 9.38 -13.38 -26.64
CA GLU A 133 9.75 -14.74 -26.25
C GLU A 133 9.69 -14.92 -24.73
N LEU A 134 10.13 -13.92 -23.96
CA LEU A 134 9.98 -13.90 -22.50
C LEU A 134 8.50 -13.94 -22.07
N ALA A 135 7.64 -13.19 -22.76
CA ALA A 135 6.20 -13.16 -22.51
C ALA A 135 5.51 -14.51 -22.75
N ARG A 136 6.08 -15.42 -23.54
CA ARG A 136 5.61 -16.80 -23.66
C ARG A 136 5.90 -17.63 -22.40
N GLY A 137 6.96 -17.28 -21.67
CA GLY A 137 7.29 -17.94 -20.40
C GLY A 137 6.50 -17.38 -19.24
N SER A 138 6.30 -16.07 -19.18
CA SER A 138 5.48 -15.39 -18.19
C SER A 138 5.02 -14.03 -18.69
N THR A 139 3.76 -13.71 -18.42
CA THR A 139 3.19 -12.38 -18.68
C THR A 139 3.52 -11.36 -17.58
N ASP A 140 4.02 -11.82 -16.42
CA ASP A 140 4.40 -10.96 -15.30
C ASP A 140 5.67 -10.16 -15.63
N PRO A 141 5.63 -8.81 -15.61
CA PRO A 141 6.80 -7.98 -15.93
C PRO A 141 7.98 -8.19 -14.98
N SER A 142 7.71 -8.57 -13.72
CA SER A 142 8.77 -8.85 -12.73
C SER A 142 9.52 -10.14 -13.06
N HIS A 143 8.80 -11.16 -13.53
CA HIS A 143 9.41 -12.41 -14.01
C HIS A 143 10.24 -12.16 -15.27
N GLN A 144 9.72 -11.36 -16.22
CA GLN A 144 10.47 -11.01 -17.44
C GLN A 144 11.76 -10.26 -17.10
N PHE A 145 11.70 -9.32 -16.15
CA PHE A 145 12.88 -8.60 -15.66
C PHE A 145 13.88 -9.54 -14.99
N ALA A 146 13.40 -10.45 -14.13
CA ALA A 146 14.25 -11.45 -13.47
C ALA A 146 14.95 -12.35 -14.49
N MET A 147 14.23 -12.81 -15.51
CA MET A 147 14.82 -13.62 -16.60
C MET A 147 15.86 -12.85 -17.38
N LEU A 148 15.64 -11.56 -17.67
CA LEU A 148 16.65 -10.71 -18.32
C LEU A 148 17.88 -10.50 -17.43
N ASP A 149 17.69 -10.30 -16.14
CA ASP A 149 18.78 -10.16 -15.17
C ASP A 149 19.62 -11.45 -15.06
N ILE A 150 18.98 -12.61 -15.07
CA ILE A 150 19.64 -13.92 -15.14
C ILE A 150 20.45 -14.07 -16.42
N LEU A 151 19.87 -13.71 -17.57
CA LEU A 151 20.55 -13.78 -18.86
C LEU A 151 21.74 -12.83 -18.94
N GLU A 152 21.61 -11.61 -18.40
CA GLU A 152 22.71 -10.64 -18.33
C GLU A 152 23.89 -11.18 -17.50
N GLN A 153 23.62 -11.86 -16.40
CA GLN A 153 24.64 -12.50 -15.57
C GLN A 153 25.23 -13.78 -16.20
N ALA A 154 24.46 -14.46 -17.05
CA ALA A 154 24.85 -15.71 -17.70
C ALA A 154 25.77 -15.50 -18.90
N PHE A 155 25.69 -14.35 -19.56
CA PHE A 155 26.53 -14.03 -20.71
C PHE A 155 27.84 -13.39 -20.26
N GLY A 156 28.94 -13.99 -20.65
CA GLY A 156 30.29 -13.65 -20.18
C GLY A 156 31.11 -12.84 -21.19
N VAL A 157 32.40 -12.77 -20.91
CA VAL A 157 33.39 -12.15 -21.81
C VAL A 157 33.38 -12.90 -23.14
N GLY A 158 33.29 -12.16 -24.25
CA GLY A 158 33.17 -12.71 -25.62
C GLY A 158 31.72 -12.89 -26.11
N GLU A 159 30.75 -12.49 -25.32
CA GLU A 159 29.31 -12.52 -25.67
C GLU A 159 28.70 -11.10 -25.59
N GLU A 160 29.48 -10.07 -26.01
CA GLU A 160 29.13 -8.65 -25.86
C GLU A 160 27.83 -8.29 -26.59
N ASP A 161 27.58 -8.87 -27.78
CA ASP A 161 26.36 -8.65 -28.55
C ASP A 161 25.12 -9.17 -27.81
N LEU A 162 25.23 -10.32 -27.15
CA LEU A 162 24.17 -10.89 -26.30
C LEU A 162 23.91 -10.03 -25.08
N GLN A 163 24.96 -9.55 -24.43
CA GLN A 163 24.80 -8.64 -23.28
C GLN A 163 24.15 -7.32 -23.71
N ALA A 164 24.55 -6.76 -24.86
CA ALA A 164 23.96 -5.53 -25.41
C ALA A 164 22.48 -5.72 -25.72
N LEU A 165 22.08 -6.82 -26.36
CA LEU A 165 20.70 -7.18 -26.62
C LEU A 165 19.87 -7.27 -25.33
N VAL A 166 20.38 -8.00 -24.34
CA VAL A 166 19.67 -8.19 -23.05
C VAL A 166 19.54 -6.86 -22.31
N ARG A 167 20.58 -6.02 -22.26
CA ARG A 167 20.50 -4.69 -21.65
C ARG A 167 19.51 -3.79 -22.36
N GLN A 168 19.46 -3.83 -23.70
CA GLN A 168 18.49 -3.07 -24.47
C GLN A 168 17.05 -3.52 -24.18
N ALA A 169 16.79 -4.83 -24.14
CA ALA A 169 15.50 -5.38 -23.80
C ALA A 169 15.10 -5.03 -22.35
N LYS A 170 16.04 -5.12 -21.40
CA LYS A 170 15.84 -4.75 -19.99
C LYS A 170 15.50 -3.27 -19.84
N ALA A 171 16.21 -2.39 -20.53
CA ALA A 171 15.93 -0.96 -20.53
C ALA A 171 14.55 -0.63 -21.11
N ALA A 172 14.18 -1.26 -22.23
CA ALA A 172 12.85 -1.09 -22.84
C ALA A 172 11.73 -1.56 -21.92
N LEU A 173 11.90 -2.71 -21.29
CA LEU A 173 10.92 -3.26 -20.33
C LEU A 173 10.77 -2.34 -19.10
N VAL A 174 11.87 -1.84 -18.54
CA VAL A 174 11.85 -0.91 -17.39
C VAL A 174 11.21 0.42 -17.77
N GLN A 175 11.45 0.93 -18.97
CA GLN A 175 10.84 2.16 -19.45
C GLN A 175 9.31 2.01 -19.57
N GLU A 176 8.82 0.87 -20.03
CA GLU A 176 7.39 0.62 -20.24
C GLU A 176 6.67 0.19 -18.94
N LYS A 177 7.29 -0.68 -18.12
CA LYS A 177 6.68 -1.39 -17.00
C LYS A 177 7.41 -1.22 -15.67
N GLY A 178 8.21 -0.17 -15.53
CA GLY A 178 9.06 0.05 -14.36
C GLY A 178 8.33 -0.03 -13.00
N PRO A 179 7.20 0.68 -12.81
CA PRO A 179 6.44 0.61 -11.56
C PRO A 179 5.91 -0.79 -11.24
N GLU A 180 5.43 -1.52 -12.26
CA GLU A 180 4.88 -2.88 -12.08
C GLU A 180 5.99 -3.90 -11.77
N ILE A 181 7.18 -3.74 -12.39
CA ILE A 181 8.38 -4.55 -12.10
C ILE A 181 8.83 -4.32 -10.67
N ARG A 182 8.99 -3.06 -10.28
CA ARG A 182 9.41 -2.67 -8.94
C ARG A 182 8.46 -3.26 -7.91
N ALA A 183 7.17 -3.04 -8.07
CA ALA A 183 6.16 -3.58 -7.18
C ALA A 183 6.29 -5.10 -7.04
N GLY A 184 6.37 -5.85 -8.15
CA GLY A 184 6.46 -7.30 -8.10
C GLY A 184 7.70 -7.83 -7.39
N ILE A 185 8.86 -7.16 -7.54
CA ILE A 185 10.11 -7.56 -6.88
C ILE A 185 10.07 -7.21 -5.39
N ASN A 186 9.61 -6.01 -5.04
CA ASN A 186 9.62 -5.54 -3.67
C ASN A 186 8.62 -6.29 -2.79
N LEU A 187 7.50 -6.71 -3.37
CA LEU A 187 6.46 -7.47 -2.67
C LEU A 187 6.75 -8.97 -2.58
N ALA A 188 7.83 -9.47 -3.17
CA ALA A 188 8.08 -10.91 -3.24
C ALA A 188 8.01 -11.62 -1.87
N GLU A 189 8.56 -11.00 -0.81
CA GLU A 189 8.49 -11.56 0.55
C GLU A 189 7.07 -11.61 1.10
N GLU A 190 6.30 -10.50 0.95
CA GLU A 190 4.92 -10.44 1.42
C GLU A 190 4.01 -11.41 0.67
N VAL A 191 4.22 -11.53 -0.64
CA VAL A 191 3.50 -12.49 -1.48
C VAL A 191 3.80 -13.92 -1.03
N ASN A 192 5.08 -14.26 -0.84
CA ASN A 192 5.49 -15.60 -0.40
C ASN A 192 4.99 -15.94 1.01
N ALA A 193 4.86 -14.95 1.90
CA ALA A 193 4.32 -15.16 3.24
C ALA A 193 2.81 -15.44 3.26
N ARG A 194 2.06 -14.96 2.26
CA ARG A 194 0.60 -15.01 2.23
C ARG A 194 0.01 -15.95 1.19
N ALA A 195 0.79 -16.37 0.22
CA ALA A 195 0.36 -17.24 -0.87
C ALA A 195 1.20 -18.51 -0.94
N THR A 196 0.56 -19.62 -1.27
CA THR A 196 1.20 -20.94 -1.37
C THR A 196 1.22 -21.47 -2.78
N THR A 197 0.38 -20.95 -3.67
CA THR A 197 0.33 -21.35 -5.08
C THR A 197 0.74 -20.21 -6.02
N PRO A 198 1.29 -20.53 -7.19
CA PRO A 198 1.67 -19.52 -8.19
C PRO A 198 0.51 -18.59 -8.57
N GLU A 199 -0.71 -19.12 -8.68
CA GLU A 199 -1.91 -18.36 -9.02
C GLU A 199 -2.24 -17.33 -7.93
N GLN A 200 -2.16 -17.74 -6.65
CA GLN A 200 -2.37 -16.84 -5.52
C GLN A 200 -1.29 -15.74 -5.47
N MET A 201 -0.03 -16.10 -5.76
CA MET A 201 1.08 -15.15 -5.81
C MET A 201 0.85 -14.09 -6.90
N GLN A 202 0.45 -14.53 -8.08
CA GLN A 202 0.11 -13.65 -9.18
C GLN A 202 -1.09 -12.74 -8.83
N GLU A 203 -2.14 -13.29 -8.24
CA GLU A 203 -3.31 -12.53 -7.80
C GLU A 203 -2.98 -11.42 -6.82
N LEU A 204 -2.09 -11.69 -5.85
CA LEU A 204 -1.66 -10.67 -4.89
C LEU A 204 -0.86 -9.55 -5.57
N ARG A 205 0.06 -9.89 -6.49
CA ARG A 205 0.80 -8.89 -7.26
C ARG A 205 -0.11 -8.05 -8.15
N ASP A 206 -1.05 -8.70 -8.83
CA ASP A 206 -2.00 -8.00 -9.71
C ASP A 206 -2.92 -7.09 -8.91
N MET A 207 -3.38 -7.52 -7.72
CA MET A 207 -4.13 -6.66 -6.80
C MET A 207 -3.32 -5.43 -6.41
N TYR A 208 -2.07 -5.57 -5.99
CA TYR A 208 -1.24 -4.41 -5.63
C TYR A 208 -1.01 -3.48 -6.82
N ARG A 209 -0.74 -4.03 -8.01
CA ARG A 209 -0.57 -3.25 -9.23
C ARG A 209 -1.83 -2.47 -9.61
N SER A 210 -2.99 -3.11 -9.52
CA SER A 210 -4.28 -2.48 -9.78
C SER A 210 -4.56 -1.36 -8.79
N GLU A 211 -4.47 -1.65 -7.50
CA GLU A 211 -4.95 -0.75 -6.45
C GLU A 211 -3.92 0.34 -6.09
N VAL A 212 -2.61 0.03 -6.12
CA VAL A 212 -1.56 0.99 -5.77
C VAL A 212 -0.98 1.66 -7.01
N VAL A 213 -0.59 0.91 -8.05
CA VAL A 213 -0.01 1.50 -9.26
C VAL A 213 -1.08 2.21 -10.12
N GLY A 214 -2.29 1.67 -10.18
CA GLY A 214 -3.44 2.18 -10.95
C GLY A 214 -4.44 3.03 -10.16
N PHE A 215 -4.33 3.07 -8.86
CA PHE A 215 -5.28 3.65 -7.93
C PHE A 215 -5.51 5.16 -8.12
N THR A 216 -6.77 5.58 -8.01
CA THR A 216 -7.17 6.98 -8.19
C THR A 216 -7.82 7.59 -6.96
N SER A 217 -8.64 6.83 -6.24
CA SER A 217 -9.32 7.31 -5.03
C SER A 217 -9.45 6.19 -3.98
N PRO A 218 -9.56 6.52 -2.67
CA PRO A 218 -9.81 5.54 -1.63
C PRO A 218 -11.13 4.78 -1.84
N GLN A 219 -12.15 5.44 -2.37
CA GLN A 219 -13.46 4.86 -2.64
C GLN A 219 -13.38 3.83 -3.76
N ASP A 220 -12.66 4.14 -4.85
CA ASP A 220 -12.47 3.20 -5.96
C ASP A 220 -11.65 1.99 -5.51
N CYS A 221 -10.61 2.20 -4.70
CA CYS A 221 -9.82 1.12 -4.09
C CYS A 221 -10.73 0.22 -3.22
N PHE A 222 -11.57 0.81 -2.36
CA PHE A 222 -12.50 0.05 -1.52
C PHE A 222 -13.46 -0.80 -2.38
N ARG A 223 -14.08 -0.22 -3.39
CA ARG A 223 -15.02 -0.93 -4.29
C ARG A 223 -14.33 -2.05 -5.06
N SER A 224 -13.15 -1.79 -5.58
CA SER A 224 -12.35 -2.77 -6.30
C SER A 224 -11.96 -3.95 -5.40
N LEU A 225 -11.47 -3.68 -4.18
CA LEU A 225 -11.14 -4.73 -3.21
C LEU A 225 -12.36 -5.55 -2.82
N LEU A 226 -13.49 -4.91 -2.55
CA LEU A 226 -14.73 -5.60 -2.19
C LEU A 226 -15.24 -6.47 -3.34
N ALA A 227 -15.18 -5.99 -4.58
CA ALA A 227 -15.59 -6.72 -5.77
C ALA A 227 -14.67 -7.91 -6.07
N SER A 228 -13.35 -7.74 -5.91
CA SER A 228 -12.36 -8.77 -6.26
C SER A 228 -12.19 -9.84 -5.17
N ARG A 229 -12.29 -9.47 -3.90
CA ARG A 229 -12.02 -10.37 -2.76
C ARG A 229 -13.27 -10.88 -2.08
N GLY A 230 -14.37 -10.17 -2.22
CA GLY A 230 -15.63 -10.47 -1.55
C GLY A 230 -15.64 -10.12 -0.06
N PRO A 231 -16.81 -10.19 0.58
CA PRO A 231 -16.98 -9.84 1.98
C PRO A 231 -16.18 -10.79 2.88
N GLY A 232 -15.66 -10.25 3.99
CA GLY A 232 -14.88 -10.98 4.99
C GLY A 232 -13.38 -11.10 4.69
N ARG A 233 -12.90 -10.62 3.53
CA ARG A 233 -11.48 -10.61 3.16
C ARG A 233 -10.91 -9.21 2.94
N LEU A 234 -11.72 -8.20 3.15
CA LEU A 234 -11.33 -6.81 2.91
C LEU A 234 -10.20 -6.37 3.85
N ALA A 235 -10.28 -6.71 5.13
CA ALA A 235 -9.24 -6.38 6.11
C ALA A 235 -7.88 -6.99 5.74
N ASP A 236 -7.87 -8.27 5.31
CA ASP A 236 -6.64 -8.94 4.86
C ASP A 236 -6.06 -8.30 3.60
N ALA A 237 -6.92 -7.91 2.65
CA ALA A 237 -6.50 -7.23 1.44
C ALA A 237 -5.89 -5.86 1.75
N ILE A 238 -6.54 -5.05 2.60
CA ILE A 238 -6.03 -3.75 3.06
C ILE A 238 -4.68 -3.93 3.78
N SER A 239 -4.58 -4.89 4.71
CA SER A 239 -3.34 -5.21 5.42
C SER A 239 -2.20 -5.58 4.46
N PHE A 240 -2.51 -6.34 3.40
CA PHE A 240 -1.52 -6.66 2.36
C PHE A 240 -1.08 -5.42 1.58
N LEU A 241 -1.99 -4.54 1.21
CA LEU A 241 -1.64 -3.30 0.49
C LEU A 241 -0.76 -2.38 1.34
N ILE A 242 -1.05 -2.25 2.64
CA ILE A 242 -0.23 -1.47 3.58
C ILE A 242 1.19 -2.06 3.67
N ALA A 243 1.29 -3.36 3.91
CA ALA A 243 2.59 -4.04 3.96
C ALA A 243 3.35 -3.90 2.63
N GLY A 244 2.64 -4.02 1.50
CA GLY A 244 3.18 -3.84 0.16
C GLY A 244 3.73 -2.44 -0.07
N CYS A 245 2.96 -1.39 0.30
CA CYS A 245 3.43 -0.01 0.24
C CYS A 245 4.69 0.21 1.09
N GLY A 246 4.72 -0.36 2.30
CA GLY A 246 5.90 -0.31 3.17
C GLY A 246 7.14 -0.95 2.52
N LYS A 247 6.98 -2.13 1.90
CA LYS A 247 8.08 -2.81 1.17
C LYS A 247 8.54 -2.00 -0.06
N ASP A 248 7.60 -1.39 -0.77
CA ASP A 248 7.89 -0.56 -1.94
C ASP A 248 8.65 0.73 -1.56
N LEU A 249 8.29 1.34 -0.42
CA LEU A 249 8.99 2.48 0.15
C LEU A 249 10.41 2.14 0.63
N ALA A 250 10.57 0.96 1.24
CA ALA A 250 11.87 0.48 1.74
C ALA A 250 12.83 0.07 0.62
N SER A 251 12.35 -0.05 -0.62
CA SER A 251 13.20 -0.48 -1.72
C SER A 251 14.11 0.65 -2.18
N SER A 252 15.41 0.38 -2.13
CA SER A 252 16.49 1.25 -2.61
C SER A 252 16.69 1.20 -4.10
N SER A 253 15.68 0.98 -4.89
CA SER A 253 15.89 1.09 -6.34
C SER A 253 16.41 2.50 -6.66
N PRO A 254 17.60 2.67 -7.20
CA PRO A 254 18.16 3.99 -7.52
C PRO A 254 17.34 4.75 -8.58
N SER A 255 16.33 4.11 -9.13
CA SER A 255 15.39 4.66 -10.12
C SER A 255 14.07 5.12 -9.51
N LEU A 256 13.91 5.15 -8.17
CA LEU A 256 12.70 5.70 -7.58
C LEU A 256 12.74 7.23 -7.70
N GLU A 257 12.07 7.74 -8.73
CA GLU A 257 11.87 9.18 -8.89
C GLU A 257 11.05 9.73 -7.70
N ALA A 258 11.31 10.97 -7.32
CA ALA A 258 10.58 11.66 -6.25
C ALA A 258 9.06 11.64 -6.44
N ALA A 259 8.60 11.66 -7.70
CA ALA A 259 7.19 11.54 -8.05
C ALA A 259 6.60 10.16 -7.67
N SER A 260 7.34 9.07 -7.92
CA SER A 260 6.91 7.71 -7.57
C SER A 260 6.84 7.53 -6.06
N LEU A 261 7.82 8.06 -5.32
CA LEU A 261 7.80 8.03 -3.85
C LEU A 261 6.62 8.81 -3.27
N GLY A 262 6.39 10.03 -3.77
CA GLY A 262 5.25 10.85 -3.35
C GLY A 262 3.92 10.15 -3.60
N ARG A 263 3.80 9.40 -4.70
CA ARG A 263 2.63 8.60 -5.02
C ARG A 263 2.44 7.46 -4.02
N ILE A 264 3.46 6.64 -3.76
CA ILE A 264 3.38 5.53 -2.81
C ILE A 264 2.98 6.03 -1.41
N LEU A 265 3.55 7.15 -0.94
CA LEU A 265 3.16 7.76 0.33
C LEU A 265 1.70 8.21 0.35
N THR A 266 1.21 8.73 -0.79
CA THR A 266 -0.20 9.11 -0.93
C THR A 266 -1.09 7.89 -0.87
N ASP A 267 -0.75 6.84 -1.60
CA ASP A 267 -1.50 5.58 -1.66
C ASP A 267 -1.52 4.91 -0.28
N LEU A 268 -0.39 4.85 0.41
CA LEU A 268 -0.30 4.36 1.78
C LEU A 268 -1.24 5.12 2.73
N GLY A 269 -1.24 6.45 2.66
CA GLY A 269 -2.15 7.28 3.45
C GLY A 269 -3.63 7.01 3.14
N CYS A 270 -3.97 6.70 1.88
CA CYS A 270 -5.32 6.33 1.50
C CYS A 270 -5.72 4.95 2.05
N VAL A 271 -4.86 3.96 1.92
CA VAL A 271 -5.13 2.59 2.40
C VAL A 271 -5.23 2.55 3.92
N HIS A 272 -4.39 3.30 4.65
CA HIS A 272 -4.53 3.47 6.09
C HIS A 272 -5.86 4.14 6.50
N SER A 273 -6.31 5.14 5.74
CA SER A 273 -7.61 5.76 5.99
C SER A 273 -8.75 4.76 5.85
N LEU A 274 -8.70 3.88 4.84
CA LEU A 274 -9.67 2.80 4.67
C LEU A 274 -9.63 1.80 5.82
N GLN A 275 -8.45 1.40 6.27
CA GLN A 275 -8.28 0.50 7.40
C GLN A 275 -8.90 1.08 8.67
N SER A 276 -8.57 2.33 9.00
CA SER A 276 -9.11 2.99 10.20
C SER A 276 -10.63 3.07 10.17
N VAL A 277 -11.23 3.44 9.03
CA VAL A 277 -12.70 3.47 8.89
C VAL A 277 -13.31 2.09 9.08
N LEU A 278 -12.74 1.06 8.48
CA LEU A 278 -13.24 -0.32 8.61
C LEU A 278 -13.16 -0.82 10.06
N GLU A 279 -12.06 -0.56 10.76
CA GLU A 279 -11.85 -0.95 12.15
C GLU A 279 -12.84 -0.22 13.09
N ASP A 280 -12.95 1.11 12.98
CA ASP A 280 -13.85 1.91 13.79
C ASP A 280 -15.31 1.49 13.60
N LEU A 281 -15.75 1.25 12.37
CA LEU A 281 -17.13 0.83 12.08
C LEU A 281 -17.40 -0.62 12.48
N SER A 282 -16.42 -1.50 12.36
CA SER A 282 -16.53 -2.88 12.86
C SER A 282 -16.65 -2.91 14.39
N ALA A 283 -15.89 -2.07 15.08
CA ALA A 283 -15.97 -1.91 16.51
C ALA A 283 -17.33 -1.32 16.94
N LEU A 284 -17.84 -0.33 16.20
CA LEU A 284 -19.16 0.26 16.45
C LEU A 284 -20.27 -0.78 16.30
N ALA A 285 -20.29 -1.56 15.23
CA ALA A 285 -21.28 -2.62 15.02
C ALA A 285 -21.27 -3.66 16.16
N ALA A 286 -20.07 -4.06 16.60
CA ALA A 286 -19.91 -4.99 17.72
C ALA A 286 -20.40 -4.41 19.04
N ARG A 287 -20.16 -3.11 19.29
CA ARG A 287 -20.59 -2.40 20.50
C ARG A 287 -22.11 -2.25 20.58
N MET A 288 -22.79 -1.96 19.46
CA MET A 288 -24.24 -1.90 19.42
C MET A 288 -24.88 -3.20 19.96
N GLY A 289 -24.37 -4.35 19.54
CA GLY A 289 -24.83 -5.64 20.05
C GLY A 289 -24.52 -5.87 21.51
N LYS A 290 -23.35 -5.47 21.98
CA LYS A 290 -22.87 -5.74 23.35
C LYS A 290 -23.52 -4.82 24.40
N GLU A 291 -23.60 -3.53 24.13
CA GLU A 291 -24.04 -2.53 25.10
C GLU A 291 -25.56 -2.30 25.09
N PHE A 292 -26.16 -2.31 23.92
CA PHE A 292 -27.58 -2.04 23.74
C PHE A 292 -28.41 -3.29 23.48
N GLY A 293 -27.79 -4.45 23.27
CA GLY A 293 -28.48 -5.69 22.92
C GLY A 293 -29.18 -5.66 21.56
N GLU A 294 -28.79 -4.69 20.70
CA GLU A 294 -29.31 -4.54 19.34
C GLU A 294 -28.25 -4.97 18.35
N LYS A 295 -28.56 -6.04 17.61
CA LYS A 295 -27.65 -6.50 16.55
C LYS A 295 -27.76 -5.59 15.35
N CYS A 296 -26.69 -4.87 15.03
CA CYS A 296 -26.62 -4.12 13.80
C CYS A 296 -26.80 -5.06 12.59
N LEU A 297 -27.70 -4.71 11.67
CA LEU A 297 -27.98 -5.48 10.45
C LEU A 297 -26.83 -5.37 9.45
N MET A 298 -26.09 -4.26 9.47
CA MET A 298 -24.90 -4.03 8.66
C MET A 298 -23.64 -4.50 9.42
N ASN A 299 -22.76 -5.17 8.72
CA ASN A 299 -21.40 -5.44 9.23
C ASN A 299 -20.46 -4.25 8.95
N GLY A 300 -19.23 -4.29 9.52
CA GLY A 300 -18.25 -3.22 9.35
C GLY A 300 -17.93 -2.88 7.89
N GLU A 301 -17.85 -3.87 7.01
CA GLU A 301 -17.58 -3.66 5.58
C GLU A 301 -18.74 -2.93 4.88
N GLN A 302 -19.98 -3.33 5.17
CA GLN A 302 -21.17 -2.67 4.63
C GLN A 302 -21.29 -1.23 5.13
N MET A 303 -21.04 -1.01 6.43
CA MET A 303 -21.02 0.34 7.00
C MET A 303 -19.89 1.19 6.39
N THR A 304 -18.71 0.60 6.15
CA THR A 304 -17.61 1.29 5.46
C THR A 304 -18.02 1.70 4.05
N GLY A 305 -18.68 0.81 3.31
CA GLY A 305 -19.24 1.13 1.99
C GLY A 305 -20.18 2.33 2.05
N ARG A 306 -21.09 2.34 3.04
CA ARG A 306 -22.03 3.44 3.22
C ARG A 306 -21.34 4.76 3.55
N VAL A 307 -20.31 4.73 4.41
CA VAL A 307 -19.49 5.92 4.70
C VAL A 307 -18.76 6.40 3.44
N MET A 308 -18.17 5.50 2.64
CA MET A 308 -17.52 5.90 1.38
C MET A 308 -18.51 6.57 0.43
N ASP A 309 -19.73 6.04 0.28
CA ASP A 309 -20.78 6.66 -0.54
C ASP A 309 -21.17 8.06 -0.03
N LEU A 310 -21.20 8.26 1.30
CA LEU A 310 -21.48 9.59 1.87
C LEU A 310 -20.33 10.58 1.61
N THR A 311 -19.08 10.14 1.61
CA THR A 311 -17.91 11.04 1.34
C THR A 311 -17.85 11.53 -0.11
N GLU A 312 -18.52 10.87 -1.04
CA GLU A 312 -18.60 11.28 -2.45
C GLU A 312 -19.73 12.25 -2.75
N GLN A 313 -20.69 12.38 -1.84
CA GLN A 313 -21.83 13.27 -2.04
C GLN A 313 -21.41 14.74 -1.86
N ALA A 314 -21.78 15.57 -2.83
CA ALA A 314 -21.52 17.01 -2.77
C ALA A 314 -22.31 17.72 -1.64
N PHE A 315 -23.39 17.10 -1.18
CA PHE A 315 -24.22 17.56 -0.08
C PHE A 315 -24.81 16.37 0.66
N VAL A 316 -24.65 16.35 1.97
CA VAL A 316 -25.24 15.34 2.85
C VAL A 316 -26.18 16.03 3.83
N ALA A 317 -27.45 15.62 3.85
CA ALA A 317 -28.45 16.08 4.81
C ALA A 317 -28.55 15.12 6.02
N ALA A 318 -29.09 15.59 7.14
CA ALA A 318 -29.38 14.76 8.31
C ALA A 318 -30.20 13.51 7.97
N SER A 319 -31.16 13.63 7.03
CA SER A 319 -31.94 12.50 6.54
C SER A 319 -31.11 11.37 5.90
N ALA A 320 -29.95 11.65 5.34
CA ALA A 320 -29.05 10.62 4.80
C ALA A 320 -28.36 9.85 5.94
N ILE A 321 -28.08 10.51 7.06
CA ILE A 321 -27.56 9.89 8.29
C ILE A 321 -28.65 9.05 8.95
N ALA A 322 -29.88 9.57 9.04
CA ALA A 322 -31.05 8.82 9.52
C ALA A 322 -31.32 7.56 8.68
N ALA A 323 -31.18 7.65 7.35
CA ALA A 323 -31.31 6.50 6.46
C ALA A 323 -30.21 5.45 6.76
N PHE A 324 -28.97 5.88 6.96
CA PHE A 324 -27.86 4.98 7.33
C PHE A 324 -28.12 4.28 8.65
N GLU A 325 -28.59 5.01 9.69
CA GLU A 325 -29.01 4.44 10.97
C GLU A 325 -30.13 3.40 10.78
N GLY A 326 -31.14 3.73 9.96
CA GLY A 326 -32.24 2.82 9.64
C GLY A 326 -31.78 1.53 8.93
N GLU A 327 -30.80 1.62 8.03
CA GLU A 327 -30.16 0.45 7.42
C GLU A 327 -29.43 -0.44 8.45
N CYS A 328 -28.92 0.14 9.55
CA CYS A 328 -28.34 -0.60 10.65
C CYS A 328 -29.41 -1.32 11.50
N GLY A 329 -30.68 -0.98 11.36
CA GLY A 329 -31.80 -1.63 12.05
C GLY A 329 -31.88 -1.33 13.55
N LEU A 330 -31.38 -0.18 13.99
CA LEU A 330 -31.42 0.26 15.38
C LEU A 330 -32.83 0.78 15.72
N THR A 331 -33.41 0.31 16.82
CA THR A 331 -34.79 0.65 17.21
C THR A 331 -34.86 1.43 18.52
N ARG A 332 -33.91 1.20 19.44
CA ARG A 332 -33.89 1.89 20.74
C ARG A 332 -33.29 3.28 20.58
N LEU A 333 -33.98 4.28 21.10
CA LEU A 333 -33.56 5.68 21.00
C LEU A 333 -32.12 5.90 21.52
N LEU A 334 -31.76 5.32 22.67
CA LEU A 334 -30.42 5.41 23.24
C LEU A 334 -29.35 4.79 22.32
N ALA A 335 -29.64 3.67 21.64
CA ALA A 335 -28.72 3.05 20.68
C ALA A 335 -28.55 3.94 19.45
N ARG A 336 -29.63 4.53 18.94
CA ARG A 336 -29.64 5.48 17.82
C ARG A 336 -28.83 6.73 18.15
N MET A 337 -29.01 7.30 19.33
CA MET A 337 -28.24 8.46 19.80
C MET A 337 -26.75 8.15 19.94
N ASP A 338 -26.39 7.00 20.51
CA ASP A 338 -24.99 6.60 20.64
C ASP A 338 -24.36 6.35 19.26
N PHE A 339 -25.10 5.73 18.36
CA PHE A 339 -24.67 5.52 16.98
C PHE A 339 -24.40 6.85 16.26
N ALA A 340 -25.34 7.80 16.32
CA ALA A 340 -25.19 9.13 15.72
C ALA A 340 -23.99 9.91 16.31
N ARG A 341 -23.78 9.80 17.64
CA ARG A 341 -22.64 10.39 18.33
C ARG A 341 -21.32 9.82 17.85
N GLU A 342 -21.23 8.50 17.72
CA GLU A 342 -20.02 7.85 17.25
C GLU A 342 -19.75 8.11 15.75
N LEU A 343 -20.77 8.17 14.91
CA LEU A 343 -20.61 8.61 13.53
C LEU A 343 -20.07 10.05 13.47
N THR A 344 -20.58 10.96 14.30
CA THR A 344 -20.07 12.34 14.38
C THR A 344 -18.58 12.34 14.75
N ARG A 345 -18.16 11.49 15.71
CA ARG A 345 -16.75 11.36 16.11
C ARG A 345 -15.90 10.78 14.96
N LEU A 346 -16.39 9.72 14.30
CA LEU A 346 -15.74 9.12 13.15
C LEU A 346 -15.53 10.15 12.05
N PHE A 347 -16.58 10.87 11.66
CA PHE A 347 -16.51 11.86 10.57
C PHE A 347 -15.52 12.99 10.85
N ARG A 348 -15.36 13.41 12.11
CA ARG A 348 -14.32 14.38 12.52
C ARG A 348 -12.90 13.85 12.33
N LYS A 349 -12.69 12.54 12.46
CA LYS A 349 -11.39 11.87 12.30
C LYS A 349 -11.08 11.50 10.87
N LEU A 350 -12.07 11.43 9.98
CA LEU A 350 -11.86 11.03 8.59
C LEU A 350 -10.76 11.87 7.94
N SER A 351 -9.88 11.20 7.21
CA SER A 351 -8.84 11.87 6.44
C SER A 351 -9.46 12.83 5.41
N PRO A 352 -8.94 14.06 5.27
CA PRO A 352 -9.36 14.96 4.20
C PRO A 352 -9.26 14.35 2.79
N ARG A 353 -8.39 13.35 2.60
CA ARG A 353 -8.21 12.64 1.33
C ARG A 353 -9.40 11.80 0.89
N LEU A 354 -10.32 11.49 1.82
CA LEU A 354 -11.57 10.80 1.51
C LEU A 354 -12.62 11.73 0.89
N PHE A 355 -12.34 13.00 0.74
CA PHE A 355 -13.29 13.99 0.26
C PHE A 355 -12.80 14.69 -1.00
N ALA A 356 -13.73 15.00 -1.91
CA ALA A 356 -13.41 15.72 -3.13
C ALA A 356 -13.05 17.20 -2.86
N ARG A 357 -13.59 17.80 -1.78
CA ARG A 357 -13.40 19.18 -1.39
C ARG A 357 -13.13 19.30 0.10
N GLU A 358 -12.36 20.30 0.50
CA GLU A 358 -11.98 20.53 1.89
C GLU A 358 -13.18 20.76 2.84
N GLY A 359 -14.27 21.36 2.34
CA GLY A 359 -15.50 21.63 3.11
C GLY A 359 -16.43 20.43 3.29
N ASP A 360 -16.32 19.40 2.47
CA ASP A 360 -17.29 18.30 2.42
C ASP A 360 -17.27 17.46 3.73
N ARG A 361 -16.10 17.35 4.39
CA ARG A 361 -15.99 16.72 5.71
C ARG A 361 -16.82 17.45 6.75
N GLN A 362 -16.78 18.78 6.79
CA GLN A 362 -17.54 19.54 7.77
C GLN A 362 -19.05 19.40 7.55
N GLN A 363 -19.50 19.39 6.30
CA GLN A 363 -20.91 19.13 5.99
C GLN A 363 -21.39 17.78 6.49
N LEU A 364 -20.56 16.74 6.34
CA LEU A 364 -20.89 15.41 6.85
C LEU A 364 -20.98 15.38 8.39
N VAL A 365 -20.06 16.09 9.07
CA VAL A 365 -20.09 16.26 10.53
C VAL A 365 -21.34 17.02 10.96
N ASP A 366 -21.68 18.11 10.28
CA ASP A 366 -22.84 18.94 10.59
C ASP A 366 -24.15 18.15 10.40
N ALA A 367 -24.27 17.38 9.32
CA ALA A 367 -25.43 16.50 9.08
C ALA A 367 -25.59 15.42 10.17
N ALA A 368 -24.48 14.83 10.63
CA ALA A 368 -24.52 13.85 11.73
C ALA A 368 -24.87 14.50 13.07
N GLN A 369 -24.41 15.72 13.32
CA GLN A 369 -24.75 16.48 14.51
C GLN A 369 -26.23 16.90 14.51
N GLU A 370 -26.73 17.39 13.36
CA GLU A 370 -28.15 17.74 13.19
C GLU A 370 -29.05 16.53 13.47
N HIS A 371 -28.72 15.36 12.93
CA HIS A 371 -29.45 14.14 13.21
C HIS A 371 -29.42 13.74 14.70
N LEU A 372 -28.27 13.90 15.37
CA LEU A 372 -28.17 13.67 16.81
C LEU A 372 -29.05 14.63 17.60
N ASP A 373 -29.10 15.90 17.22
CA ASP A 373 -29.93 16.92 17.88
C ASP A 373 -31.44 16.64 17.68
N GLU A 374 -31.85 16.10 16.54
CA GLU A 374 -33.20 15.59 16.29
C GLU A 374 -33.56 14.45 17.26
N LEU A 375 -32.66 13.47 17.45
CA LEU A 375 -32.87 12.36 18.38
C LEU A 375 -32.94 12.82 19.82
N ILE A 376 -32.15 13.80 20.24
CA ILE A 376 -32.22 14.42 21.59
C ILE A 376 -33.59 15.12 21.80
N THR A 377 -34.11 15.75 20.75
CA THR A 377 -35.42 16.38 20.81
C THR A 377 -36.53 15.33 20.97
N GLU A 378 -36.46 14.21 20.26
CA GLU A 378 -37.36 13.05 20.38
C GLU A 378 -37.33 12.47 21.79
N GLU A 379 -36.16 12.38 22.45
CA GLU A 379 -36.03 11.93 23.83
C GLU A 379 -36.74 12.86 24.80
N ASN A 380 -36.51 14.18 24.71
CA ASN A 380 -37.11 15.18 25.57
C ASN A 380 -38.63 15.22 25.43
N GLU A 381 -39.18 15.07 24.22
CA GLU A 381 -40.61 15.01 23.97
C GLU A 381 -41.24 13.75 24.56
N SER A 382 -40.54 12.61 24.49
CA SER A 382 -41.02 11.34 25.07
C SER A 382 -41.08 11.37 26.61
N GLU A 383 -40.11 12.03 27.24
CA GLU A 383 -40.09 12.21 28.71
C GLU A 383 -41.12 13.25 29.19
N GLY A 384 -41.30 14.35 28.42
CA GLY A 384 -42.28 15.40 28.75
C GLY A 384 -43.74 14.98 28.59
N GLY A 385 -44.04 14.00 27.72
CA GLY A 385 -45.38 13.45 27.51
C GLY A 385 -45.80 12.40 28.54
N ALA A 386 -44.88 11.93 29.41
CA ALA A 386 -45.15 10.96 30.47
C ALA A 386 -45.48 11.59 31.82
N SER A 387 -45.53 12.94 31.91
CA SER A 387 -45.88 13.70 33.15
C SER A 387 -47.32 14.15 33.09
#